data_f51df2eb184030de554612ea2d9c9f6b
#
_entry.id   f51df2eb184030de554612ea2d9c9f6b
#
_cell.length_a   1.000
_cell.length_b   1.000
_cell.length_c   1.000
_cell.angle_alpha   90.00
_cell.angle_beta   90.00
_cell.angle_gamma   90.00
#
_symmetry.space_group_name_H-M   'P 1'
#
loop_
_entity.id
_entity.type
_entity.pdbx_description
1 polymer ?
#
loop_
_entity_poly.entity_id
_entity_poly.type
_entity_poly.pdbx_seq_one_letter_code
_entity_poly.pdbx_strand_id
1 'polypeptide(L)'
;MEIKAKKSLGQNFLHDENVLNRIATSTNAKEIDLIIEIGPGKGALTKKLKAIGATVLAFEIDERMIPILHELEDDKTKVIFKDILKVDLKKELSNYTYNNLYVIANIPYYITTPIIKKLIDSGLDIENIVLLVQKEFAERVSAKEGCKEYDSLTVYLNYYYKISKLFVVKNTCFTPVPKVDSAVIKFEKSSLKVSNEDKFMKLIDDAFRFKRKTLKNNLKGYDWSKIYSFLESKGFKESVRAEEISLEEYIELTEYLVK
;
A
#
# COMPACT_ATOMS: atom_id res chain seq x y z
N MET A 1 -0.52 32.98 -8.26
CA MET A 1 0.10 32.97 -6.90
C MET A 1 0.78 31.62 -6.71
N GLU A 2 2.06 31.59 -6.34
CA GLU A 2 2.75 30.28 -6.15
C GLU A 2 2.31 29.60 -4.85
N ILE A 3 1.71 28.39 -4.93
CA ILE A 3 1.28 27.64 -3.76
C ILE A 3 2.49 26.94 -3.14
N LYS A 4 2.86 27.37 -1.93
CA LYS A 4 3.95 26.76 -1.15
C LYS A 4 3.48 25.48 -0.44
N ALA A 5 4.38 24.50 -0.32
CA ALA A 5 4.13 23.25 0.39
C ALA A 5 3.77 23.49 1.87
N LYS A 6 2.75 22.78 2.36
CA LYS A 6 2.29 22.86 3.75
C LYS A 6 2.90 21.73 4.54
N LYS A 7 3.79 22.03 5.48
CA LYS A 7 4.49 21.04 6.32
C LYS A 7 3.55 20.14 7.10
N SER A 8 2.44 20.69 7.61
CA SER A 8 1.42 19.91 8.36
C SER A 8 0.71 18.86 7.51
N LEU A 9 0.76 18.95 6.18
CA LEU A 9 0.24 17.97 5.24
C LEU A 9 1.35 17.08 4.65
N GLY A 10 2.61 17.24 5.08
CA GLY A 10 3.74 16.45 4.59
C GLY A 10 4.01 16.58 3.09
N GLN A 11 3.63 17.71 2.48
CA GLN A 11 3.69 17.89 1.03
C GLN A 11 5.13 17.96 0.52
N ASN A 12 5.45 17.09 -0.45
CA ASN A 12 6.66 17.11 -1.27
C ASN A 12 6.21 16.91 -2.72
N PHE A 13 6.26 17.98 -3.52
CA PHE A 13 5.79 17.94 -4.92
C PHE A 13 6.85 17.33 -5.81
N LEU A 14 6.53 16.20 -6.42
CA LEU A 14 7.36 15.55 -7.42
C LEU A 14 7.33 16.38 -8.71
N HIS A 15 8.50 16.68 -9.26
CA HIS A 15 8.64 17.49 -10.47
C HIS A 15 9.48 16.83 -11.57
N ASP A 16 10.10 15.68 -11.30
CA ASP A 16 10.87 14.96 -12.30
C ASP A 16 9.95 14.26 -13.32
N GLU A 17 9.99 14.72 -14.55
CA GLU A 17 9.13 14.25 -15.64
C GLU A 17 9.33 12.78 -15.97
N ASN A 18 10.57 12.27 -15.88
CA ASN A 18 10.87 10.85 -16.15
C ASN A 18 10.26 9.95 -15.06
N VAL A 19 10.38 10.38 -13.81
CA VAL A 19 9.79 9.67 -12.67
C VAL A 19 8.25 9.67 -12.79
N LEU A 20 7.63 10.82 -13.08
CA LEU A 20 6.17 10.93 -13.28
C LEU A 20 5.68 10.01 -14.40
N ASN A 21 6.36 9.99 -15.54
CA ASN A 21 6.01 9.10 -16.65
C ASN A 21 6.14 7.62 -16.24
N ARG A 22 7.22 7.24 -15.56
CA ARG A 22 7.42 5.85 -15.09
C ARG A 22 6.36 5.40 -14.09
N ILE A 23 5.91 6.30 -13.20
CA ILE A 23 4.81 6.01 -12.27
C ILE A 23 3.52 5.80 -13.05
N ALA A 24 3.15 6.71 -13.93
CA ALA A 24 1.91 6.64 -14.70
C ALA A 24 1.85 5.37 -15.58
N THR A 25 2.97 4.93 -16.14
CA THR A 25 3.05 3.75 -17.01
C THR A 25 3.35 2.44 -16.27
N SER A 26 3.39 2.45 -14.93
CA SER A 26 3.68 1.25 -14.12
C SER A 26 2.49 0.29 -13.98
N THR A 27 1.32 0.69 -14.44
CA THR A 27 0.12 -0.15 -14.53
C THR A 27 -0.22 -0.45 -15.99
N ASN A 28 -1.13 -1.41 -16.19
CA ASN A 28 -1.68 -1.72 -17.50
C ASN A 28 -3.04 -1.01 -17.74
N ALA A 29 -3.29 0.10 -17.04
CA ALA A 29 -4.54 0.85 -17.14
C ALA A 29 -4.80 1.32 -18.58
N LYS A 30 -6.04 1.23 -19.01
CA LYS A 30 -6.51 1.55 -20.34
C LYS A 30 -7.67 2.54 -20.29
N GLU A 31 -8.12 3.00 -21.44
CA GLU A 31 -9.20 3.98 -21.59
C GLU A 31 -10.52 3.59 -20.87
N ILE A 32 -10.79 2.30 -20.76
CA ILE A 32 -12.02 1.74 -20.16
C ILE A 32 -11.90 1.49 -18.66
N ASP A 33 -10.78 1.86 -18.05
CA ASP A 33 -10.49 1.63 -16.63
C ASP A 33 -10.68 2.91 -15.81
N LEU A 34 -10.67 2.76 -14.48
CA LEU A 34 -10.73 3.85 -13.52
C LEU A 34 -9.43 3.92 -12.73
N ILE A 35 -8.88 5.12 -12.60
CA ILE A 35 -7.70 5.39 -11.79
C ILE A 35 -8.12 6.32 -10.64
N ILE A 36 -7.88 5.88 -9.40
CA ILE A 36 -7.91 6.75 -8.23
C ILE A 36 -6.52 7.35 -8.04
N GLU A 37 -6.43 8.68 -8.04
CA GLU A 37 -5.24 9.40 -7.60
C GLU A 37 -5.46 9.96 -6.20
N ILE A 38 -4.51 9.73 -5.29
CA ILE A 38 -4.59 10.25 -3.91
C ILE A 38 -3.51 11.32 -3.75
N GLY A 39 -3.93 12.55 -3.42
CA GLY A 39 -3.04 13.69 -3.23
C GLY A 39 -2.42 14.20 -4.55
N PRO A 40 -3.21 14.63 -5.54
CA PRO A 40 -2.71 15.14 -6.79
C PRO A 40 -1.79 16.36 -6.63
N GLY A 41 -1.93 17.10 -5.54
CA GLY A 41 -1.13 18.30 -5.24
C GLY A 41 -1.23 19.35 -6.36
N LYS A 42 -0.12 19.64 -7.03
CA LYS A 42 -0.10 20.58 -8.18
C LYS A 42 -0.51 19.91 -9.51
N GLY A 43 -0.99 18.67 -9.50
CA GLY A 43 -1.50 17.97 -10.68
C GLY A 43 -0.43 17.45 -11.64
N ALA A 44 0.83 17.33 -11.21
CA ALA A 44 1.91 16.87 -12.08
C ALA A 44 1.69 15.40 -12.51
N LEU A 45 1.34 14.53 -11.58
CA LEU A 45 1.00 13.13 -11.87
C LEU A 45 -0.37 13.02 -12.57
N THR A 46 -1.36 13.80 -12.16
CA THR A 46 -2.70 13.86 -12.79
C THR A 46 -2.60 14.05 -14.31
N LYS A 47 -1.75 14.99 -14.76
CA LYS A 47 -1.50 15.25 -16.20
C LYS A 47 -1.01 14.00 -16.94
N LYS A 48 -0.19 13.18 -16.30
CA LYS A 48 0.31 11.92 -16.90
C LYS A 48 -0.76 10.83 -16.91
N LEU A 49 -1.57 10.76 -15.87
CA LEU A 49 -2.68 9.81 -15.78
C LEU A 49 -3.77 10.12 -16.82
N LYS A 50 -4.10 11.38 -17.02
CA LYS A 50 -5.01 11.81 -18.10
C LYS A 50 -4.55 11.34 -19.48
N ALA A 51 -3.25 11.37 -19.76
CA ALA A 51 -2.70 10.94 -21.04
C ALA A 51 -2.91 9.47 -21.36
N ILE A 52 -3.25 8.62 -20.35
CA ILE A 52 -3.64 7.22 -20.54
C ILE A 52 -5.02 7.11 -21.21
N GLY A 53 -5.88 8.13 -21.01
CA GLY A 53 -7.26 8.14 -21.52
C GLY A 53 -8.27 7.46 -20.60
N ALA A 54 -7.83 6.87 -19.47
CA ALA A 54 -8.69 6.30 -18.44
C ALA A 54 -9.45 7.40 -17.69
N THR A 55 -10.54 7.00 -17.00
CA THR A 55 -11.21 7.90 -16.06
C THR A 55 -10.32 8.11 -14.84
N VAL A 56 -10.06 9.36 -14.45
CA VAL A 56 -9.24 9.72 -13.28
C VAL A 56 -10.12 10.38 -12.23
N LEU A 57 -10.15 9.80 -11.04
CA LEU A 57 -10.82 10.35 -9.88
C LEU A 57 -9.77 10.71 -8.81
N ALA A 58 -9.46 12.01 -8.69
CA ALA A 58 -8.42 12.49 -7.79
C ALA A 58 -9.02 12.98 -6.47
N PHE A 59 -8.43 12.59 -5.33
CA PHE A 59 -8.83 13.05 -3.99
C PHE A 59 -7.75 13.95 -3.40
N GLU A 60 -8.10 15.22 -3.12
CA GLU A 60 -7.19 16.21 -2.52
C GLU A 60 -7.78 16.76 -1.21
N ILE A 61 -6.95 16.89 -0.18
CA ILE A 61 -7.36 17.47 1.10
C ILE A 61 -7.06 18.98 1.20
N ASP A 62 -6.13 19.45 0.38
CA ASP A 62 -5.70 20.86 0.40
C ASP A 62 -6.49 21.71 -0.59
N GLU A 63 -7.52 22.39 -0.10
CA GLU A 63 -8.39 23.24 -0.91
C GLU A 63 -7.65 24.40 -1.61
N ARG A 64 -6.42 24.74 -1.20
CA ARG A 64 -5.60 25.73 -1.91
C ARG A 64 -5.22 25.29 -3.33
N MET A 65 -5.31 23.98 -3.61
CA MET A 65 -5.05 23.39 -4.92
C MET A 65 -6.22 23.55 -5.90
N ILE A 66 -7.41 23.97 -5.44
CA ILE A 66 -8.61 24.15 -6.26
C ILE A 66 -8.33 24.88 -7.57
N PRO A 67 -7.70 26.08 -7.58
CA PRO A 67 -7.52 26.82 -8.84
C PRO A 67 -6.66 26.08 -9.87
N ILE A 68 -5.69 25.26 -9.42
CA ILE A 68 -4.80 24.52 -10.30
C ILE A 68 -5.48 23.23 -10.80
N LEU A 69 -6.18 22.53 -9.90
CA LEU A 69 -6.73 21.22 -10.21
C LEU A 69 -8.01 21.32 -11.04
N HIS A 70 -8.83 22.35 -10.85
CA HIS A 70 -9.99 22.58 -11.71
C HIS A 70 -9.64 22.81 -13.19
N GLU A 71 -8.46 23.36 -13.47
CA GLU A 71 -7.98 23.49 -14.86
C GLU A 71 -7.67 22.13 -15.52
N LEU A 72 -7.53 21.08 -14.71
CA LEU A 72 -7.26 19.72 -15.19
C LEU A 72 -8.52 18.88 -15.36
N GLU A 73 -9.66 19.34 -14.85
CA GLU A 73 -10.93 18.61 -14.96
C GLU A 73 -11.46 18.60 -16.38
N ASP A 74 -12.08 17.50 -16.75
CA ASP A 74 -12.81 17.30 -17.99
C ASP A 74 -13.87 16.19 -17.81
N ASP A 75 -14.39 15.65 -18.89
CA ASP A 75 -15.41 14.59 -18.83
C ASP A 75 -14.90 13.31 -18.16
N LYS A 76 -13.59 13.02 -18.27
CA LYS A 76 -12.94 11.82 -17.71
C LYS A 76 -12.13 12.10 -16.44
N THR A 77 -11.87 13.34 -16.10
CA THR A 77 -11.05 13.70 -14.93
C THR A 77 -11.83 14.55 -13.96
N LYS A 78 -12.01 14.04 -12.73
CA LYS A 78 -12.68 14.74 -11.65
C LYS A 78 -11.81 14.84 -10.42
N VAL A 79 -11.88 15.98 -9.72
CA VAL A 79 -11.18 16.22 -8.46
C VAL A 79 -12.19 16.38 -7.33
N ILE A 80 -12.04 15.57 -6.29
CA ILE A 80 -12.87 15.59 -5.09
C ILE A 80 -12.04 16.14 -3.93
N PHE A 81 -12.44 17.30 -3.42
CA PHE A 81 -11.76 17.93 -2.28
C PHE A 81 -12.29 17.33 -0.96
N LYS A 82 -11.74 16.17 -0.60
CA LYS A 82 -12.07 15.43 0.63
C LYS A 82 -10.83 14.70 1.15
N ASP A 83 -10.82 14.47 2.47
CA ASP A 83 -9.86 13.55 3.10
C ASP A 83 -10.19 12.11 2.69
N ILE A 84 -9.29 11.47 1.95
CA ILE A 84 -9.44 10.09 1.46
C ILE A 84 -9.75 9.09 2.58
N LEU A 85 -9.22 9.31 3.78
CA LEU A 85 -9.46 8.44 4.93
C LEU A 85 -10.91 8.47 5.42
N LYS A 86 -11.67 9.55 5.08
CA LYS A 86 -13.07 9.73 5.48
C LYS A 86 -14.07 9.45 4.36
N VAL A 87 -13.57 9.21 3.13
CA VAL A 87 -14.43 8.96 1.97
C VAL A 87 -14.99 7.53 2.01
N ASP A 88 -16.27 7.37 1.72
CA ASP A 88 -16.85 6.08 1.35
C ASP A 88 -16.54 5.82 -0.14
N LEU A 89 -15.45 5.10 -0.40
CA LEU A 89 -15.00 4.83 -1.75
C LEU A 89 -16.02 4.03 -2.58
N LYS A 90 -16.74 3.08 -1.99
CA LYS A 90 -17.78 2.32 -2.72
C LYS A 90 -18.88 3.24 -3.22
N LYS A 91 -19.33 4.15 -2.37
CA LYS A 91 -20.36 5.13 -2.72
C LYS A 91 -19.87 6.10 -3.80
N GLU A 92 -18.65 6.64 -3.67
CA GLU A 92 -18.10 7.57 -4.68
C GLU A 92 -17.93 6.89 -6.04
N LEU A 93 -17.52 5.61 -6.05
CA LEU A 93 -17.30 4.87 -7.30
C LEU A 93 -18.57 4.31 -7.93
N SER A 94 -19.71 4.26 -7.22
CA SER A 94 -20.96 3.69 -7.74
C SER A 94 -21.53 4.41 -8.97
N ASN A 95 -21.08 5.63 -9.23
CA ASN A 95 -21.49 6.43 -10.37
C ASN A 95 -20.62 6.22 -11.62
N TYR A 96 -19.58 5.37 -11.54
CA TYR A 96 -18.64 5.14 -12.61
C TYR A 96 -18.74 3.71 -13.14
N THR A 97 -18.66 3.55 -14.44
CA THR A 97 -18.56 2.25 -15.10
C THR A 97 -17.13 2.07 -15.58
N TYR A 98 -16.47 0.99 -15.16
CA TYR A 98 -15.10 0.68 -15.52
C TYR A 98 -14.86 -0.82 -15.49
N ASN A 99 -13.82 -1.28 -16.18
CA ASN A 99 -13.45 -2.70 -16.19
C ASN A 99 -12.51 -3.02 -15.00
N ASN A 100 -11.44 -2.25 -14.85
CA ASN A 100 -10.47 -2.45 -13.76
C ASN A 100 -10.29 -1.15 -12.97
N LEU A 101 -9.99 -1.30 -11.71
CA LEU A 101 -9.70 -0.20 -10.78
C LEU A 101 -8.21 -0.18 -10.44
N TYR A 102 -7.59 0.97 -10.60
CA TYR A 102 -6.21 1.23 -10.23
C TYR A 102 -6.12 2.34 -9.20
N VAL A 103 -5.12 2.27 -8.33
CA VAL A 103 -4.77 3.38 -7.42
C VAL A 103 -3.34 3.79 -7.71
N ILE A 104 -3.10 5.04 -8.07
CA ILE A 104 -1.77 5.57 -8.36
C ILE A 104 -1.59 6.85 -7.58
N ALA A 105 -0.55 6.95 -6.73
CA ALA A 105 -0.43 8.09 -5.86
C ALA A 105 1.00 8.44 -5.43
N ASN A 106 1.24 9.73 -5.27
CA ASN A 106 2.38 10.28 -4.53
C ASN A 106 1.87 10.81 -3.17
N ILE A 107 1.82 9.94 -2.16
CA ILE A 107 1.20 10.24 -0.87
C ILE A 107 2.18 10.77 0.17
N PRO A 108 1.71 11.61 1.12
CA PRO A 108 2.51 11.98 2.28
C PRO A 108 2.92 10.76 3.10
N TYR A 109 4.20 10.68 3.47
CA TYR A 109 4.78 9.47 4.08
C TYR A 109 4.11 9.04 5.39
N TYR A 110 3.65 10.01 6.21
CA TYR A 110 3.09 9.73 7.54
C TYR A 110 1.71 9.04 7.49
N ILE A 111 1.02 9.06 6.34
CA ILE A 111 -0.30 8.43 6.16
C ILE A 111 -0.29 7.22 5.21
N THR A 112 0.90 6.74 4.81
CA THR A 112 1.03 5.60 3.89
C THR A 112 0.28 4.37 4.39
N THR A 113 0.58 3.90 5.62
CA THR A 113 -0.10 2.73 6.19
C THR A 113 -1.61 2.92 6.36
N PRO A 114 -2.12 4.03 6.94
CA PRO A 114 -3.55 4.31 6.98
C PRO A 114 -4.26 4.27 5.62
N ILE A 115 -3.64 4.83 4.58
CA ILE A 115 -4.22 4.82 3.23
C ILE A 115 -4.29 3.38 2.68
N ILE A 116 -3.22 2.60 2.79
CA ILE A 116 -3.22 1.21 2.30
C ILE A 116 -4.29 0.38 3.04
N LYS A 117 -4.37 0.51 4.37
CA LYS A 117 -5.43 -0.15 5.15
C LYS A 117 -6.82 0.27 4.69
N LYS A 118 -7.06 1.57 4.49
CA LYS A 118 -8.32 2.09 3.96
C LYS A 118 -8.70 1.48 2.62
N LEU A 119 -7.73 1.30 1.71
CA LEU A 119 -7.95 0.66 0.42
C LEU A 119 -8.32 -0.83 0.57
N ILE A 120 -7.62 -1.57 1.44
CA ILE A 120 -7.92 -2.98 1.76
C ILE A 120 -9.32 -3.08 2.37
N ASP A 121 -9.60 -2.31 3.43
CA ASP A 121 -10.85 -2.33 4.18
C ASP A 121 -12.06 -1.88 3.33
N SER A 122 -11.81 -1.15 2.25
CA SER A 122 -12.89 -0.76 1.32
C SER A 122 -13.54 -1.96 0.65
N GLY A 123 -12.86 -3.10 0.55
CA GLY A 123 -13.33 -4.29 -0.16
C GLY A 123 -13.62 -4.04 -1.63
N LEU A 124 -12.99 -3.01 -2.23
CA LEU A 124 -13.01 -2.78 -3.68
C LEU A 124 -12.07 -3.77 -4.37
N ASP A 125 -12.43 -4.17 -5.57
CA ASP A 125 -11.59 -5.01 -6.41
C ASP A 125 -10.55 -4.14 -7.12
N ILE A 126 -9.42 -3.88 -6.45
CA ILE A 126 -8.34 -3.05 -6.96
C ILE A 126 -7.30 -3.94 -7.62
N GLU A 127 -7.11 -3.78 -8.93
CA GLU A 127 -6.18 -4.57 -9.73
C GLU A 127 -4.72 -4.31 -9.34
N ASN A 128 -4.34 -3.03 -9.29
CA ASN A 128 -3.01 -2.63 -8.81
C ASN A 128 -3.09 -1.34 -7.98
N ILE A 129 -2.19 -1.25 -6.99
CA ILE A 129 -1.91 -0.02 -6.25
C ILE A 129 -0.45 0.34 -6.50
N VAL A 130 -0.17 1.53 -7.01
CA VAL A 130 1.18 2.05 -7.23
C VAL A 130 1.38 3.29 -6.38
N LEU A 131 2.31 3.20 -5.43
CA LEU A 131 2.57 4.27 -4.47
C LEU A 131 4.03 4.70 -4.50
N LEU A 132 4.24 6.01 -4.46
CA LEU A 132 5.53 6.61 -4.13
C LEU A 132 5.59 6.81 -2.62
N VAL A 133 6.52 6.11 -1.97
CA VAL A 133 6.66 6.02 -0.51
C VAL A 133 8.11 6.26 -0.07
N GLN A 134 8.36 6.38 1.23
CA GLN A 134 9.75 6.39 1.73
C GLN A 134 10.47 5.09 1.35
N LYS A 135 11.76 5.17 0.99
CA LYS A 135 12.58 4.01 0.63
C LYS A 135 12.59 2.94 1.73
N GLU A 136 12.72 3.35 3.00
CA GLU A 136 12.68 2.43 4.15
C GLU A 136 11.34 1.69 4.26
N PHE A 137 10.22 2.38 4.04
CA PHE A 137 8.90 1.74 4.01
C PHE A 137 8.80 0.70 2.88
N ALA A 138 9.30 1.06 1.68
CA ALA A 138 9.32 0.13 0.55
C ALA A 138 10.16 -1.13 0.86
N GLU A 139 11.34 -0.97 1.47
CA GLU A 139 12.22 -2.05 1.88
C GLU A 139 11.55 -2.96 2.91
N ARG A 140 10.87 -2.37 3.88
CA ARG A 140 10.13 -3.09 4.92
C ARG A 140 9.01 -3.95 4.33
N VAL A 141 8.11 -3.39 3.52
CA VAL A 141 6.93 -4.12 3.03
C VAL A 141 7.25 -5.12 1.92
N SER A 142 8.40 -5.00 1.27
CA SER A 142 8.91 -5.96 0.29
C SER A 142 9.99 -6.90 0.85
N ALA A 143 10.22 -6.89 2.17
CA ALA A 143 11.16 -7.78 2.83
C ALA A 143 10.68 -9.24 2.74
N LYS A 144 11.63 -10.17 2.67
CA LYS A 144 11.36 -11.60 2.75
C LYS A 144 11.60 -12.11 4.17
N GLU A 145 11.07 -13.28 4.47
CA GLU A 145 11.34 -14.01 5.70
C GLU A 145 12.84 -14.13 5.97
N GLY A 146 13.22 -14.14 7.23
CA GLY A 146 14.60 -14.14 7.69
C GLY A 146 15.28 -12.77 7.67
N CYS A 147 14.68 -11.74 7.07
CA CYS A 147 15.21 -10.38 7.07
C CYS A 147 14.74 -9.60 8.31
N LYS A 148 15.59 -8.69 8.80
CA LYS A 148 15.30 -7.82 9.96
C LYS A 148 14.07 -6.93 9.75
N GLU A 149 13.82 -6.53 8.52
CA GLU A 149 12.72 -5.65 8.12
C GLU A 149 11.38 -6.38 8.02
N TYR A 150 11.39 -7.72 7.93
CA TYR A 150 10.18 -8.54 7.87
C TYR A 150 9.43 -8.47 9.21
N ASP A 151 8.17 -8.07 9.18
CA ASP A 151 7.34 -7.93 10.37
C ASP A 151 5.85 -8.17 10.07
N SER A 152 4.98 -7.98 11.08
CA SER A 152 3.54 -8.19 10.94
C SER A 152 2.90 -7.37 9.81
N LEU A 153 3.37 -6.13 9.59
CA LEU A 153 2.87 -5.30 8.48
C LEU A 153 3.26 -5.90 7.12
N THR A 154 4.48 -6.44 7.02
CA THR A 154 4.95 -7.13 5.81
C THR A 154 4.06 -8.33 5.50
N VAL A 155 3.80 -9.19 6.50
CA VAL A 155 2.91 -10.36 6.35
C VAL A 155 1.49 -9.94 6.00
N TYR A 156 0.92 -8.97 6.75
CA TYR A 156 -0.42 -8.44 6.53
C TYR A 156 -0.60 -7.94 5.09
N LEU A 157 0.31 -7.10 4.60
CA LEU A 157 0.18 -6.52 3.27
C LEU A 157 0.41 -7.54 2.16
N ASN A 158 1.37 -8.48 2.34
CA ASN A 158 1.65 -9.52 1.36
C ASN A 158 0.56 -10.61 1.31
N TYR A 159 -0.28 -10.74 2.32
CA TYR A 159 -1.48 -11.57 2.26
C TYR A 159 -2.49 -11.05 1.24
N TYR A 160 -2.75 -9.73 1.23
CA TYR A 160 -3.70 -9.10 0.29
C TYR A 160 -3.09 -8.81 -1.08
N TYR A 161 -1.80 -8.50 -1.15
CA TYR A 161 -1.12 -8.07 -2.37
C TYR A 161 0.29 -8.64 -2.49
N LYS A 162 0.66 -9.07 -3.68
CA LYS A 162 2.07 -9.30 -4.03
C LYS A 162 2.76 -7.95 -4.19
N ILE A 163 3.75 -7.67 -3.34
CA ILE A 163 4.42 -6.37 -3.30
C ILE A 163 5.77 -6.43 -4.01
N SER A 164 6.02 -5.47 -4.88
CA SER A 164 7.31 -5.32 -5.57
C SER A 164 7.78 -3.87 -5.55
N LYS A 165 9.08 -3.67 -5.28
CA LYS A 165 9.75 -2.39 -5.43
C LYS A 165 10.15 -2.19 -6.88
N LEU A 166 9.59 -1.19 -7.56
CA LEU A 166 9.84 -0.95 -8.98
C LEU A 166 11.16 -0.19 -9.20
N PHE A 167 11.34 0.93 -8.49
CA PHE A 167 12.56 1.74 -8.59
C PHE A 167 12.67 2.74 -7.43
N VAL A 168 13.90 3.21 -7.21
CA VAL A 168 14.22 4.26 -6.24
C VAL A 168 14.11 5.63 -6.90
N VAL A 169 13.62 6.62 -6.15
CA VAL A 169 13.47 8.03 -6.55
C VAL A 169 14.29 8.88 -5.61
N LYS A 170 15.23 9.64 -6.18
CA LYS A 170 16.08 10.54 -5.39
C LYS A 170 15.28 11.68 -4.79
N ASN A 171 15.64 12.05 -3.58
CA ASN A 171 14.97 13.14 -2.87
C ASN A 171 15.06 14.49 -3.62
N THR A 172 16.08 14.69 -4.47
CA THR A 172 16.22 15.87 -5.33
C THR A 172 15.14 16.01 -6.40
N CYS A 173 14.35 14.97 -6.65
CA CYS A 173 13.20 15.01 -7.57
C CYS A 173 11.97 15.74 -6.99
N PHE A 174 12.06 16.27 -5.77
CA PHE A 174 10.93 16.87 -5.05
C PHE A 174 11.20 18.33 -4.62
N THR A 175 10.13 19.09 -4.48
CA THR A 175 10.15 20.43 -3.89
C THR A 175 9.02 20.54 -2.83
N PRO A 176 9.33 20.82 -1.56
CA PRO A 176 10.67 20.87 -0.97
C PRO A 176 11.36 19.49 -0.99
N VAL A 177 12.69 19.49 -0.92
CA VAL A 177 13.49 18.25 -0.88
C VAL A 177 13.25 17.51 0.44
N PRO A 178 12.76 16.27 0.43
CA PRO A 178 12.60 15.47 1.64
C PRO A 178 13.96 15.01 2.20
N LYS A 179 13.97 14.60 3.47
CA LYS A 179 15.21 14.16 4.13
C LYS A 179 15.75 12.84 3.63
N VAL A 180 14.92 12.01 3.01
CA VAL A 180 15.24 10.64 2.60
C VAL A 180 14.81 10.40 1.16
N ASP A 181 15.46 9.45 0.50
CA ASP A 181 15.03 8.96 -0.81
C ASP A 181 13.66 8.26 -0.71
N SER A 182 12.98 8.21 -1.83
CA SER A 182 11.71 7.50 -1.99
C SER A 182 11.89 6.25 -2.84
N ALA A 183 10.86 5.43 -2.89
CA ALA A 183 10.76 4.35 -3.86
C ALA A 183 9.32 4.23 -4.35
N VAL A 184 9.16 3.78 -5.58
CA VAL A 184 7.87 3.39 -6.14
C VAL A 184 7.68 1.91 -5.88
N ILE A 185 6.58 1.56 -5.24
CA ILE A 185 6.16 0.18 -4.99
C ILE A 185 4.84 -0.09 -5.71
N LYS A 186 4.71 -1.33 -6.17
CA LYS A 186 3.50 -1.86 -6.79
C LYS A 186 2.95 -2.98 -5.92
N PHE A 187 1.67 -2.92 -5.70
CA PHE A 187 0.86 -3.96 -5.08
C PHE A 187 -0.01 -4.57 -6.17
N GLU A 188 0.14 -5.86 -6.41
CA GLU A 188 -0.67 -6.65 -7.33
C GLU A 188 -1.58 -7.56 -6.51
N LYS A 189 -2.87 -7.63 -6.83
CA LYS A 189 -3.84 -8.41 -6.09
C LYS A 189 -3.34 -9.83 -5.86
N SER A 190 -3.35 -10.28 -4.61
CA SER A 190 -2.98 -11.65 -4.23
C SER A 190 -4.16 -12.60 -4.42
N SER A 191 -3.85 -13.86 -4.75
CA SER A 191 -4.83 -14.95 -4.76
C SER A 191 -4.82 -15.78 -3.48
N LEU A 192 -3.98 -15.43 -2.50
CA LEU A 192 -3.88 -16.14 -1.24
C LEU A 192 -5.19 -16.05 -0.46
N LYS A 193 -5.55 -17.15 0.17
CA LYS A 193 -6.75 -17.25 1.00
C LYS A 193 -6.47 -18.15 2.19
N VAL A 194 -7.12 -17.85 3.29
CA VAL A 194 -7.15 -18.67 4.50
C VAL A 194 -8.60 -18.90 4.91
N SER A 195 -8.91 -20.05 5.46
CA SER A 195 -10.28 -20.43 5.83
C SER A 195 -10.87 -19.55 6.95
N ASN A 196 -10.01 -18.98 7.80
CA ASN A 196 -10.42 -18.08 8.88
C ASN A 196 -9.45 -16.91 9.00
N GLU A 197 -9.80 -15.80 8.33
CA GLU A 197 -8.97 -14.60 8.24
C GLU A 197 -8.77 -13.95 9.61
N ASP A 198 -9.80 -13.89 10.46
CA ASP A 198 -9.70 -13.31 11.80
C ASP A 198 -8.68 -14.07 12.67
N LYS A 199 -8.69 -15.42 12.61
CA LYS A 199 -7.70 -16.23 13.32
C LYS A 199 -6.30 -16.03 12.77
N PHE A 200 -6.16 -15.94 11.44
CA PHE A 200 -4.89 -15.67 10.79
C PHE A 200 -4.33 -14.30 11.22
N MET A 201 -5.11 -13.22 11.13
CA MET A 201 -4.67 -11.89 11.52
C MET A 201 -4.30 -11.82 13.00
N LYS A 202 -5.10 -12.47 13.88
CA LYS A 202 -4.77 -12.57 15.30
C LYS A 202 -3.47 -13.32 15.54
N LEU A 203 -3.24 -14.42 14.84
CA LEU A 203 -2.00 -15.21 14.96
C LEU A 203 -0.78 -14.34 14.56
N ILE A 204 -0.87 -13.58 13.46
CA ILE A 204 0.20 -12.68 13.01
C ILE A 204 0.47 -11.60 14.05
N ASP A 205 -0.55 -10.91 14.55
CA ASP A 205 -0.39 -9.86 15.56
C ASP A 205 0.25 -10.40 16.84
N ASP A 206 -0.16 -11.57 17.30
CA ASP A 206 0.40 -12.21 18.49
C ASP A 206 1.82 -12.71 18.24
N ALA A 207 2.13 -13.29 17.07
CA ALA A 207 3.45 -13.82 16.73
C ALA A 207 4.53 -12.71 16.70
N PHE A 208 4.19 -11.52 16.20
CA PHE A 208 5.11 -10.39 16.08
C PHE A 208 5.07 -9.40 17.25
N ARG A 209 4.31 -9.69 18.32
CA ARG A 209 4.12 -8.77 19.47
C ARG A 209 5.42 -8.29 20.09
N PHE A 210 6.40 -9.17 20.25
CA PHE A 210 7.71 -8.86 20.81
C PHE A 210 8.82 -9.30 19.86
N LYS A 211 9.32 -8.39 19.03
CA LYS A 211 10.28 -8.65 17.95
C LYS A 211 11.54 -9.45 18.36
N ARG A 212 12.01 -9.32 19.60
CA ARG A 212 13.23 -10.00 20.09
C ARG A 212 12.97 -11.34 20.81
N LYS A 213 11.73 -11.79 20.91
CA LYS A 213 11.35 -13.04 21.55
C LYS A 213 11.17 -14.17 20.53
N THR A 214 11.34 -15.40 20.99
CA THR A 214 10.98 -16.59 20.20
C THR A 214 9.46 -16.63 19.97
N LEU A 215 9.04 -17.33 18.93
CA LEU A 215 7.62 -17.52 18.62
C LEU A 215 6.86 -18.13 19.81
N LYS A 216 7.45 -19.13 20.49
CA LYS A 216 6.90 -19.73 21.72
C LYS A 216 6.57 -18.68 22.79
N ASN A 217 7.46 -17.70 22.98
CA ASN A 217 7.27 -16.65 23.98
C ASN A 217 6.21 -15.62 23.58
N ASN A 218 5.97 -15.44 22.28
CA ASN A 218 4.93 -14.57 21.75
C ASN A 218 3.55 -15.24 21.81
N LEU A 219 3.49 -16.55 21.55
CA LEU A 219 2.24 -17.32 21.44
C LEU A 219 1.86 -18.07 22.73
N LYS A 220 2.14 -17.50 23.92
CA LYS A 220 1.85 -18.13 25.21
C LYS A 220 0.38 -18.51 25.45
N GLY A 221 -0.56 -17.90 24.75
CA GLY A 221 -2.00 -18.19 24.83
C GLY A 221 -2.47 -19.31 23.89
N TYR A 222 -1.56 -19.93 23.16
CA TYR A 222 -1.86 -20.98 22.18
C TYR A 222 -1.38 -22.34 22.68
N ASP A 223 -1.94 -23.43 22.13
CA ASP A 223 -1.40 -24.78 22.33
C ASP A 223 -0.05 -24.91 21.62
N TRP A 224 1.02 -24.68 22.38
CA TRP A 224 2.38 -24.72 21.83
C TRP A 224 2.76 -26.11 21.32
N SER A 225 2.27 -27.20 21.91
CA SER A 225 2.62 -28.56 21.45
C SER A 225 2.09 -28.79 20.03
N LYS A 226 0.88 -28.32 19.75
CA LYS A 226 0.26 -28.39 18.43
C LYS A 226 1.03 -27.51 17.41
N ILE A 227 1.36 -26.27 17.80
CA ILE A 227 2.14 -25.37 16.96
C ILE A 227 3.52 -25.95 16.65
N TYR A 228 4.23 -26.43 17.67
CA TYR A 228 5.58 -26.95 17.50
C TYR A 228 5.62 -28.23 16.65
N SER A 229 4.65 -29.11 16.78
CA SER A 229 4.52 -30.28 15.91
C SER A 229 4.43 -29.88 14.42
N PHE A 230 3.68 -28.85 14.10
CA PHE A 230 3.64 -28.30 12.74
C PHE A 230 4.99 -27.72 12.32
N LEU A 231 5.60 -26.87 13.16
CA LEU A 231 6.87 -26.20 12.84
C LEU A 231 8.02 -27.21 12.68
N GLU A 232 8.08 -28.23 13.54
CA GLU A 232 9.07 -29.30 13.46
C GLU A 232 8.95 -30.09 12.15
N SER A 233 7.72 -30.33 11.68
CA SER A 233 7.46 -30.98 10.39
C SER A 233 7.98 -30.17 9.20
N LYS A 234 8.14 -28.85 9.36
CA LYS A 234 8.72 -27.92 8.39
C LYS A 234 10.23 -27.70 8.61
N GLY A 235 10.85 -28.36 9.59
CA GLY A 235 12.28 -28.28 9.88
C GLY A 235 12.69 -27.11 10.79
N PHE A 236 11.74 -26.42 11.41
CA PHE A 236 12.05 -25.33 12.35
C PHE A 236 12.45 -25.88 13.72
N LYS A 237 13.36 -25.15 14.38
CA LYS A 237 13.75 -25.39 15.76
C LYS A 237 12.76 -24.72 16.73
N GLU A 238 12.68 -25.19 17.97
CA GLU A 238 11.82 -24.60 19.01
C GLU A 238 12.18 -23.12 19.32
N SER A 239 13.42 -22.71 19.00
CA SER A 239 13.90 -21.32 19.17
C SER A 239 13.49 -20.37 18.04
N VAL A 240 12.74 -20.82 17.04
CA VAL A 240 12.31 -20.03 15.88
C VAL A 240 11.64 -18.72 16.30
N ARG A 241 11.89 -17.68 15.54
CA ARG A 241 11.26 -16.36 15.70
C ARG A 241 10.23 -16.11 14.62
N ALA A 242 9.35 -15.14 14.88
CA ALA A 242 8.26 -14.81 13.96
C ALA A 242 8.76 -14.42 12.56
N GLU A 243 9.86 -13.69 12.47
CA GLU A 243 10.43 -13.24 11.20
C GLU A 243 11.07 -14.35 10.35
N GLU A 244 11.28 -15.54 10.90
CA GLU A 244 11.86 -16.69 10.19
C GLU A 244 10.81 -17.52 9.44
N ILE A 245 9.51 -17.28 9.69
CA ILE A 245 8.39 -18.02 9.12
C ILE A 245 7.80 -17.24 7.95
N SER A 246 7.66 -17.88 6.81
CA SER A 246 7.09 -17.27 5.61
C SER A 246 5.58 -17.02 5.74
N LEU A 247 5.03 -16.18 4.87
CA LEU A 247 3.59 -15.95 4.78
C LEU A 247 2.82 -17.24 4.51
N GLU A 248 3.31 -18.06 3.60
CA GLU A 248 2.71 -19.33 3.22
C GLU A 248 2.65 -20.29 4.42
N GLU A 249 3.73 -20.37 5.18
CA GLU A 249 3.77 -21.19 6.39
C GLU A 249 2.85 -20.67 7.49
N TYR A 250 2.67 -19.36 7.63
CA TYR A 250 1.66 -18.81 8.54
C TYR A 250 0.23 -19.15 8.11
N ILE A 251 -0.06 -19.15 6.81
CA ILE A 251 -1.36 -19.59 6.28
C ILE A 251 -1.56 -21.06 6.60
N GLU A 252 -0.59 -21.92 6.29
CA GLU A 252 -0.66 -23.36 6.58
C GLU A 252 -0.80 -23.65 8.08
N LEU A 253 -0.07 -22.93 8.92
CA LEU A 253 -0.19 -23.04 10.39
C LEU A 253 -1.60 -22.66 10.85
N THR A 254 -2.17 -21.60 10.30
CA THR A 254 -3.54 -21.19 10.62
C THR A 254 -4.54 -22.30 10.26
N GLU A 255 -4.44 -22.87 9.04
CA GLU A 255 -5.28 -23.97 8.59
C GLU A 255 -5.12 -25.21 9.49
N TYR A 256 -3.91 -25.49 9.95
CA TYR A 256 -3.62 -26.59 10.88
C TYR A 256 -4.25 -26.38 12.26
N LEU A 257 -4.28 -25.13 12.75
CA LEU A 257 -4.87 -24.79 14.05
C LEU A 257 -6.40 -24.67 14.03
N VAL A 258 -7.01 -24.50 12.87
CA VAL A 258 -8.48 -24.42 12.72
C VAL A 258 -9.12 -25.82 12.71
N LYS A 259 -8.38 -26.83 12.23
CA LYS A 259 -8.76 -28.24 12.29
C LYS A 259 -8.71 -28.79 13.72
#